data_6a82e5aecd04f207c0bef6101ab74a16
#
_entry.id   6a82e5aecd04f207c0bef6101ab74a16
#
_cell.length_a   1.000
_cell.length_b   1.000
_cell.length_c   1.000
_cell.angle_alpha   90.00
_cell.angle_beta   90.00
_cell.angle_gamma   90.00
#
_symmetry.space_group_name_H-M   'P 1'
#
loop_
_entity.id
_entity.type
_entity.pdbx_description
1 polymer ?
#
loop_
_entity_poly.entity_id
_entity_poly.type
_entity_poly.pdbx_seq_one_letter_code
_entity_poly.pdbx_strand_id
1 'polypeptide(L)'
;MLRHYYVSDDLDELEIVEKELEAEGFTEPQIHVLSLDDCHVEQHHLHEVESLLKQDVIRGGEIGAGVGVIIAMFALVIPYMMGWTNGGAGWLPFIFLSILSFGFCIWEGGFIGFQKPNANFVRFQSLLIKGKHILFVDVDPVQEHNFGVIMRSHPDVKPVGCGAGSPHWVVSCQDTYNRMMK
;
A
#
# COMPACT_ATOMS: atom_id res chain seq x y z
N MET A 1 -11.68 -1.65 6.69
CA MET A 1 -11.00 -2.69 7.48
C MET A 1 -10.09 -2.05 8.52
N LEU A 2 -9.84 -2.70 9.64
CA LEU A 2 -8.88 -2.30 10.67
C LEU A 2 -7.62 -3.16 10.51
N ARG A 3 -6.45 -2.53 10.47
CA ARG A 3 -5.18 -3.23 10.38
C ARG A 3 -4.60 -3.46 11.78
N HIS A 4 -4.40 -4.70 12.13
CA HIS A 4 -3.73 -5.11 13.37
C HIS A 4 -2.27 -5.44 13.08
N TYR A 5 -1.37 -5.01 13.96
CA TYR A 5 0.06 -5.24 13.87
C TYR A 5 0.53 -6.10 15.02
N TYR A 6 1.23 -7.16 14.72
CA TYR A 6 1.84 -8.07 15.68
C TYR A 6 3.32 -8.24 15.41
N VAL A 7 4.08 -8.58 16.42
CA VAL A 7 5.52 -8.85 16.32
C VAL A 7 5.81 -10.25 16.82
N SER A 8 6.61 -10.99 16.07
CA SER A 8 7.20 -12.27 16.47
C SER A 8 8.70 -12.27 16.23
N ASP A 9 9.40 -13.10 16.99
CA ASP A 9 10.81 -13.41 16.78
C ASP A 9 10.99 -14.68 15.92
N ASP A 10 9.88 -15.40 15.65
CA ASP A 10 9.86 -16.70 14.97
C ASP A 10 8.93 -16.65 13.75
N LEU A 11 9.46 -17.06 12.58
CA LEU A 11 8.70 -17.18 11.34
C LEU A 11 7.86 -18.45 11.29
N ASP A 12 8.29 -19.55 11.96
CA ASP A 12 7.51 -20.78 12.01
C ASP A 12 6.18 -20.56 12.72
N GLU A 13 6.18 -19.76 13.80
CA GLU A 13 4.96 -19.37 14.50
C GLU A 13 4.05 -18.51 13.62
N LEU A 14 4.62 -17.59 12.84
CA LEU A 14 3.83 -16.77 11.91
C LEU A 14 3.22 -17.59 10.78
N GLU A 15 3.91 -18.62 10.29
CA GLU A 15 3.37 -19.55 9.29
C GLU A 15 2.16 -20.33 9.82
N ILE A 16 2.21 -20.76 11.09
CA ILE A 16 1.07 -21.42 11.73
C ILE A 16 -0.12 -20.47 11.86
N VAL A 17 0.11 -19.25 12.34
CA VAL A 17 -0.94 -18.22 12.46
C VAL A 17 -1.57 -17.90 11.11
N GLU A 18 -0.77 -17.74 10.05
CA GLU A 18 -1.26 -17.48 8.70
C GLU A 18 -2.19 -18.60 8.20
N LYS A 19 -1.76 -19.86 8.35
CA LYS A 19 -2.58 -21.03 7.97
C LYS A 19 -3.89 -21.12 8.74
N GLU A 20 -3.88 -20.80 10.04
CA GLU A 20 -5.10 -20.78 10.84
C GLU A 20 -6.04 -19.65 10.42
N LEU A 21 -5.51 -18.47 10.10
CA LEU A 21 -6.30 -17.35 9.57
C LEU A 21 -6.92 -17.69 8.22
N GLU A 22 -6.16 -18.32 7.31
CA GLU A 22 -6.68 -18.77 6.01
C GLU A 22 -7.80 -19.82 6.17
N ALA A 23 -7.64 -20.76 7.11
CA ALA A 23 -8.65 -21.77 7.40
C ALA A 23 -9.97 -21.15 7.93
N GLU A 24 -9.91 -20.02 8.62
CA GLU A 24 -11.05 -19.25 9.10
C GLU A 24 -11.61 -18.25 8.06
N GLY A 25 -11.07 -18.27 6.83
CA GLY A 25 -11.60 -17.52 5.69
C GLY A 25 -11.01 -16.12 5.49
N PHE A 26 -9.85 -15.84 6.10
CA PHE A 26 -9.06 -14.68 5.71
C PHE A 26 -8.41 -14.95 4.35
N THR A 27 -8.39 -13.95 3.49
CA THR A 27 -7.80 -14.06 2.16
C THR A 27 -6.35 -13.63 2.14
N GLU A 28 -5.55 -14.22 1.23
CA GLU A 28 -4.13 -13.85 1.04
C GLU A 28 -3.88 -12.33 1.04
N PRO A 29 -4.72 -11.48 0.36
CA PRO A 29 -4.52 -10.02 0.38
C PRO A 29 -4.83 -9.34 1.71
N GLN A 30 -5.28 -10.07 2.74
CA GLN A 30 -5.53 -9.53 4.08
C GLN A 30 -4.36 -9.77 5.02
N ILE A 31 -3.52 -10.78 4.74
CA ILE A 31 -2.44 -11.24 5.62
C ILE A 31 -1.11 -10.90 4.98
N HIS A 32 -0.24 -10.23 5.71
CA HIS A 32 1.07 -9.86 5.20
C HIS A 32 2.13 -9.92 6.29
N VAL A 33 3.31 -10.39 5.94
CA VAL A 33 4.48 -10.41 6.81
C VAL A 33 5.53 -9.43 6.29
N LEU A 34 6.03 -8.57 7.17
CA LEU A 34 7.12 -7.65 6.92
C LEU A 34 8.36 -8.11 7.67
N SER A 35 9.40 -8.44 6.94
CA SER A 35 10.71 -8.84 7.45
C SER A 35 11.81 -8.10 6.70
N LEU A 36 13.03 -8.08 7.24
CA LEU A 36 14.25 -7.72 6.49
C LEU A 36 14.94 -8.94 5.89
N ASP A 37 14.50 -10.15 6.25
CA ASP A 37 15.01 -11.40 5.72
C ASP A 37 14.00 -12.01 4.75
N ASP A 38 13.95 -11.41 3.57
CA ASP A 38 13.01 -11.79 2.50
C ASP A 38 13.22 -13.25 2.06
N CYS A 39 14.47 -13.75 2.11
CA CYS A 39 14.77 -15.14 1.74
C CYS A 39 14.13 -16.17 2.67
N HIS A 40 14.11 -15.91 3.97
CA HIS A 40 13.48 -16.80 4.95
C HIS A 40 11.95 -16.72 4.87
N VAL A 41 11.37 -15.53 4.64
CA VAL A 41 9.92 -15.37 4.45
C VAL A 41 9.43 -16.18 3.24
N GLU A 42 10.18 -16.15 2.13
CA GLU A 42 9.86 -16.94 0.93
C GLU A 42 9.96 -18.46 1.17
N GLN A 43 10.93 -18.91 1.96
CA GLN A 43 11.09 -20.33 2.32
C GLN A 43 9.92 -20.89 3.16
N HIS A 44 9.31 -20.04 3.99
CA HIS A 44 8.13 -20.37 4.80
C HIS A 44 6.81 -20.17 4.05
N HIS A 45 6.84 -19.85 2.75
CA HIS A 45 5.65 -19.58 1.94
C HIS A 45 4.72 -18.52 2.53
N LEU A 46 5.23 -17.61 3.35
CA LEU A 46 4.48 -16.50 3.93
C LEU A 46 4.22 -15.41 2.88
N HIS A 47 3.06 -14.78 2.97
CA HIS A 47 2.69 -13.68 2.07
C HIS A 47 3.45 -12.42 2.45
N GLU A 48 4.55 -12.18 1.74
CA GLU A 48 5.37 -10.99 1.92
C GLU A 48 4.63 -9.74 1.45
N VAL A 49 4.90 -8.62 2.13
CA VAL A 49 4.44 -7.30 1.66
C VAL A 49 5.01 -7.01 0.30
N GLU A 50 4.16 -6.78 -0.70
CA GLU A 50 4.61 -6.35 -2.02
C GLU A 50 5.57 -5.15 -1.91
N SER A 51 6.64 -5.17 -2.68
CA SER A 51 7.70 -4.14 -2.65
C SER A 51 7.14 -2.72 -2.84
N LEU A 52 6.06 -2.56 -3.59
CA LEU A 52 5.37 -1.28 -3.78
C LEU A 52 4.67 -0.78 -2.52
N LEU A 53 4.18 -1.68 -1.65
CA LEU A 53 3.56 -1.33 -0.38
C LEU A 53 4.59 -1.01 0.71
N LYS A 54 5.82 -1.52 0.58
CA LYS A 54 6.95 -1.14 1.45
C LYS A 54 7.35 0.33 1.27
N GLN A 55 6.92 0.97 0.16
CA GLN A 55 7.28 2.33 -0.23
C GLN A 55 6.04 3.23 -0.32
N ASP A 56 6.25 4.54 -0.24
CA ASP A 56 5.16 5.53 -0.17
C ASP A 56 4.72 6.03 -1.57
N VAL A 57 4.69 5.10 -2.57
CA VAL A 57 4.43 5.41 -3.99
C VAL A 57 3.05 6.01 -4.19
N ILE A 58 2.03 5.40 -3.57
CA ILE A 58 0.62 5.83 -3.73
C ILE A 58 0.45 7.25 -3.21
N ARG A 59 0.92 7.52 -1.99
CA ARG A 59 0.84 8.85 -1.40
C ARG A 59 1.65 9.89 -2.18
N GLY A 60 2.82 9.49 -2.67
CA GLY A 60 3.62 10.34 -3.55
C GLY A 60 2.87 10.71 -4.83
N GLY A 61 2.22 9.73 -5.47
CA GLY A 61 1.38 9.92 -6.65
C GLY A 61 0.16 10.81 -6.38
N GLU A 62 -0.51 10.66 -5.25
CA GLU A 62 -1.64 11.53 -4.86
C GLU A 62 -1.21 13.00 -4.69
N ILE A 63 -0.06 13.24 -4.03
CA ILE A 63 0.49 14.58 -3.89
C ILE A 63 0.87 15.13 -5.27
N GLY A 64 1.52 14.31 -6.11
CA GLY A 64 1.85 14.66 -7.50
C GLY A 64 0.60 15.01 -8.32
N ALA A 65 -0.49 14.27 -8.17
CA ALA A 65 -1.75 14.57 -8.82
C ALA A 65 -2.31 15.94 -8.38
N GLY A 66 -2.29 16.24 -7.09
CA GLY A 66 -2.72 17.54 -6.57
C GLY A 66 -1.92 18.71 -7.16
N VAL A 67 -0.59 18.59 -7.18
CA VAL A 67 0.30 19.58 -7.80
C VAL A 67 0.04 19.65 -9.32
N GLY A 68 -0.13 18.50 -9.97
CA GLY A 68 -0.39 18.40 -11.40
C GLY A 68 -1.68 19.10 -11.83
N VAL A 69 -2.75 19.01 -11.04
CA VAL A 69 -4.00 19.76 -11.30
C VAL A 69 -3.76 21.27 -11.32
N ILE A 70 -2.99 21.77 -10.34
CA ILE A 70 -2.67 23.20 -10.27
C ILE A 70 -1.87 23.64 -11.49
N ILE A 71 -0.83 22.89 -11.87
CA ILE A 71 0.01 23.21 -13.04
C ILE A 71 -0.80 23.12 -14.33
N ALA A 72 -1.63 22.08 -14.50
CA ALA A 72 -2.50 21.93 -15.66
C ALA A 72 -3.49 23.10 -15.79
N MET A 73 -4.04 23.57 -14.68
CA MET A 73 -4.92 24.75 -14.66
C MET A 73 -4.17 25.99 -15.14
N PHE A 74 -2.96 26.26 -14.67
CA PHE A 74 -2.15 27.38 -15.15
C PHE A 74 -1.80 27.25 -16.64
N ALA A 75 -1.53 26.04 -17.12
CA ALA A 75 -1.26 25.77 -18.53
C ALA A 75 -2.45 26.12 -19.46
N LEU A 76 -3.66 26.14 -18.95
CA LEU A 76 -4.86 26.55 -19.68
C LEU A 76 -5.22 28.03 -19.47
N VAL A 77 -5.14 28.52 -18.22
CA VAL A 77 -5.58 29.87 -17.86
C VAL A 77 -4.64 30.96 -18.42
N ILE A 78 -3.33 30.74 -18.32
CA ILE A 78 -2.35 31.76 -18.77
C ILE A 78 -2.48 32.04 -20.28
N PRO A 79 -2.48 31.03 -21.19
CA PRO A 79 -2.66 31.27 -22.61
C PRO A 79 -4.01 31.92 -22.96
N TYR A 80 -5.05 31.57 -22.22
CA TYR A 80 -6.36 32.20 -22.39
C TYR A 80 -6.31 33.69 -22.06
N MET A 81 -5.73 34.08 -20.92
CA MET A 81 -5.61 35.48 -20.51
C MET A 81 -4.69 36.29 -21.44
N MET A 82 -3.66 35.65 -22.01
CA MET A 82 -2.75 36.28 -22.97
C MET A 82 -3.27 36.33 -24.39
N GLY A 83 -4.46 35.72 -24.67
CA GLY A 83 -5.06 35.68 -26.00
C GLY A 83 -4.35 34.77 -27.00
N TRP A 84 -3.42 33.90 -26.53
CA TRP A 84 -2.68 32.98 -27.42
C TRP A 84 -3.56 31.90 -28.02
N THR A 85 -4.70 31.64 -27.42
CA THR A 85 -5.68 30.67 -27.89
C THR A 85 -6.45 31.12 -29.15
N ASN A 86 -6.36 32.44 -29.54
CA ASN A 86 -6.98 33.01 -30.70
C ASN A 86 -6.17 32.81 -31.99
N GLY A 87 -4.98 32.23 -31.92
CA GLY A 87 -4.13 31.91 -33.05
C GLY A 87 -4.59 30.67 -33.83
N GLY A 88 -3.95 30.38 -34.95
CA GLY A 88 -4.30 29.25 -35.83
C GLY A 88 -4.23 27.87 -35.20
N ALA A 89 -3.46 27.68 -34.12
CA ALA A 89 -3.38 26.43 -33.38
C ALA A 89 -4.48 26.29 -32.30
N GLY A 90 -5.18 27.40 -31.95
CA GLY A 90 -6.27 27.41 -30.99
C GLY A 90 -5.86 26.87 -29.59
N TRP A 91 -6.72 26.06 -29.01
CA TRP A 91 -6.54 25.47 -27.67
C TRP A 91 -5.67 24.21 -27.67
N LEU A 92 -5.49 23.56 -28.80
CA LEU A 92 -4.92 22.22 -28.88
C LEU A 92 -3.55 22.05 -28.20
N PRO A 93 -2.56 22.96 -28.42
CA PRO A 93 -1.24 22.83 -27.77
C PRO A 93 -1.32 22.95 -26.25
N PHE A 94 -2.21 23.79 -25.73
CA PHE A 94 -2.34 24.05 -24.29
C PHE A 94 -3.08 22.93 -23.57
N ILE A 95 -4.07 22.31 -24.23
CA ILE A 95 -4.72 21.10 -23.71
C ILE A 95 -3.71 19.97 -23.64
N PHE A 96 -2.94 19.77 -24.72
CA PHE A 96 -1.90 18.74 -24.72
C PHE A 96 -0.85 18.98 -23.64
N LEU A 97 -0.38 20.22 -23.47
CA LEU A 97 0.57 20.60 -22.45
C LEU A 97 0.00 20.37 -21.04
N SER A 98 -1.27 20.66 -20.79
CA SER A 98 -1.90 20.44 -19.50
C SER A 98 -1.99 18.96 -19.14
N ILE A 99 -2.36 18.10 -20.10
CA ILE A 99 -2.42 16.64 -19.89
C ILE A 99 -1.01 16.07 -19.64
N LEU A 100 -0.03 16.49 -20.43
CA LEU A 100 1.36 16.04 -20.29
C LEU A 100 1.94 16.46 -18.95
N SER A 101 1.73 17.69 -18.53
CA SER A 101 2.21 18.22 -17.23
C SER A 101 1.55 17.50 -16.06
N PHE A 102 0.24 17.23 -16.15
CA PHE A 102 -0.50 16.47 -15.14
C PHE A 102 0.07 15.05 -14.98
N GLY A 103 0.21 14.33 -16.09
CA GLY A 103 0.77 12.97 -16.07
C GLY A 103 2.20 12.93 -15.55
N PHE A 104 3.03 13.92 -15.93
CA PHE A 104 4.39 14.04 -15.44
C PHE A 104 4.45 14.26 -13.93
N CYS A 105 3.60 15.12 -13.38
CA CYS A 105 3.55 15.36 -11.93
C CYS A 105 3.15 14.12 -11.13
N ILE A 106 2.20 13.33 -11.64
CA ILE A 106 1.82 12.06 -11.00
C ILE A 106 3.01 11.09 -11.01
N TRP A 107 3.67 10.94 -12.16
CA TRP A 107 4.82 10.06 -12.32
C TRP A 107 5.98 10.47 -11.41
N GLU A 108 6.33 11.75 -11.41
CA GLU A 108 7.41 12.30 -10.56
C GLU A 108 7.08 12.13 -9.07
N GLY A 109 5.83 12.42 -8.66
CA GLY A 109 5.35 12.20 -7.30
C GLY A 109 5.47 10.74 -6.87
N GLY A 110 5.06 9.81 -7.71
CA GLY A 110 5.21 8.38 -7.49
C GLY A 110 6.68 7.96 -7.37
N PHE A 111 7.54 8.50 -8.24
CA PHE A 111 8.98 8.21 -8.22
C PHE A 111 9.66 8.73 -6.95
N ILE A 112 9.29 9.92 -6.47
CA ILE A 112 9.77 10.44 -5.18
C ILE A 112 9.26 9.57 -4.02
N GLY A 113 8.00 9.12 -4.10
CA GLY A 113 7.41 8.20 -3.11
C GLY A 113 8.11 6.85 -3.08
N PHE A 114 8.55 6.35 -4.24
CA PHE A 114 9.33 5.10 -4.34
C PHE A 114 10.66 5.15 -3.57
N GLN A 115 11.26 6.31 -3.44
CA GLN A 115 12.53 6.49 -2.71
C GLN A 115 12.33 6.61 -1.19
N LYS A 116 11.08 6.67 -0.72
CA LYS A 116 10.76 6.83 0.70
C LYS A 116 10.15 5.56 1.26
N PRO A 117 10.65 5.03 2.39
CA PRO A 117 9.98 3.93 3.06
C PRO A 117 8.60 4.39 3.53
N ASN A 118 7.63 3.48 3.43
CA ASN A 118 6.25 3.78 3.81
C ASN A 118 6.19 4.24 5.26
N ALA A 119 5.58 5.41 5.49
CA ALA A 119 5.48 6.03 6.80
C ALA A 119 4.85 5.12 7.87
N ASN A 120 3.97 4.19 7.45
CA ASN A 120 3.36 3.22 8.35
C ASN A 120 4.35 2.16 8.85
N PHE A 121 5.43 1.88 8.12
CA PHE A 121 6.41 0.86 8.47
C PHE A 121 7.67 1.44 9.14
N VAL A 122 7.95 2.72 8.97
CA VAL A 122 9.10 3.39 9.61
C VAL A 122 9.12 3.19 11.14
N ARG A 123 7.95 3.18 11.77
CA ARG A 123 7.80 2.94 13.22
C ARG A 123 8.29 1.55 13.67
N PHE A 124 8.31 0.57 12.77
CA PHE A 124 8.74 -0.80 13.05
C PHE A 124 10.18 -1.08 12.65
N GLN A 125 10.86 -0.14 12.01
CA GLN A 125 12.24 -0.31 11.52
C GLN A 125 13.20 -0.75 12.63
N SER A 126 13.04 -0.20 13.85
CA SER A 126 13.86 -0.59 15.00
C SER A 126 13.66 -2.04 15.46
N LEU A 127 12.47 -2.61 15.21
CA LEU A 127 12.15 -4.01 15.49
C LEU A 127 12.71 -4.91 14.39
N LEU A 128 12.54 -4.53 13.14
CA LEU A 128 13.05 -5.26 11.99
C LEU A 128 14.58 -5.36 11.99
N ILE A 129 15.30 -4.29 12.36
CA ILE A 129 16.78 -4.31 12.51
C ILE A 129 17.23 -5.29 13.61
N LYS A 130 16.38 -5.57 14.60
CA LYS A 130 16.65 -6.56 15.66
C LYS A 130 16.32 -7.99 15.24
N GLY A 131 15.99 -8.22 13.97
CA GLY A 131 15.63 -9.53 13.45
C GLY A 131 14.21 -9.98 13.82
N LYS A 132 13.33 -9.03 14.20
CA LYS A 132 11.93 -9.35 14.46
C LYS A 132 11.11 -9.22 13.18
N HIS A 133 10.04 -9.99 13.11
CA HIS A 133 9.11 -10.03 12.00
C HIS A 133 7.78 -9.39 12.41
N ILE A 134 7.14 -8.68 11.51
CA ILE A 134 5.87 -7.99 11.76
C ILE A 134 4.80 -8.66 10.91
N LEU A 135 3.83 -9.27 11.56
CA LEU A 135 2.59 -9.71 10.93
C LEU A 135 1.59 -8.56 10.98
N PHE A 136 0.95 -8.25 9.87
CA PHE A 136 -0.22 -7.39 9.88
C PHE A 136 -1.36 -8.01 9.09
N VAL A 137 -2.56 -7.85 9.66
CA VAL A 137 -3.78 -8.42 9.13
C VAL A 137 -4.82 -7.32 9.00
N ASP A 138 -5.40 -7.19 7.80
CA ASP A 138 -6.52 -6.30 7.52
C ASP A 138 -7.83 -7.01 7.85
N VAL A 139 -8.38 -6.72 9.01
CA VAL A 139 -9.56 -7.40 9.56
C VAL A 139 -10.82 -6.63 9.21
N ASP A 140 -11.83 -7.32 8.69
CA ASP A 140 -13.18 -6.79 8.52
C ASP A 140 -13.90 -6.80 9.88
N PRO A 141 -14.79 -5.84 10.19
CA PRO A 141 -15.59 -5.85 11.42
C PRO A 141 -16.34 -7.15 11.72
N VAL A 142 -16.69 -7.91 10.67
CA VAL A 142 -17.37 -9.21 10.81
C VAL A 142 -16.40 -10.30 11.28
N GLN A 143 -15.11 -10.20 10.92
CA GLN A 143 -14.06 -11.18 11.22
C GLN A 143 -13.35 -10.93 12.55
N GLU A 144 -13.57 -9.76 13.19
CA GLU A 144 -12.85 -9.31 14.39
C GLU A 144 -12.92 -10.32 15.54
N HIS A 145 -14.07 -10.99 15.71
CA HIS A 145 -14.27 -11.98 16.78
C HIS A 145 -13.38 -13.21 16.57
N ASN A 146 -13.41 -13.81 15.37
CA ASN A 146 -12.63 -15.01 15.04
C ASN A 146 -11.14 -14.70 15.07
N PHE A 147 -10.75 -13.54 14.51
CA PHE A 147 -9.38 -13.06 14.60
C PHE A 147 -8.87 -12.99 16.05
N GLY A 148 -9.67 -12.40 16.94
CA GLY A 148 -9.30 -12.29 18.36
C GLY A 148 -9.20 -13.65 19.08
N VAL A 149 -9.93 -14.67 18.63
CA VAL A 149 -9.81 -16.04 19.20
C VAL A 149 -8.49 -16.67 18.77
N ILE A 150 -8.15 -16.61 17.47
CA ILE A 150 -6.90 -17.17 16.93
C ILE A 150 -5.69 -16.51 17.60
N MET A 151 -5.64 -15.19 17.66
CA MET A 151 -4.48 -14.49 18.22
C MET A 151 -4.26 -14.76 19.73
N ARG A 152 -5.28 -15.19 20.46
CA ARG A 152 -5.15 -15.60 21.87
C ARG A 152 -4.50 -16.97 22.05
N SER A 153 -4.59 -17.85 21.05
CA SER A 153 -3.91 -19.16 21.07
C SER A 153 -2.40 -19.05 20.80
N HIS A 154 -1.95 -17.88 20.27
CA HIS A 154 -0.55 -17.61 19.94
C HIS A 154 0.05 -16.48 20.81
N PRO A 155 0.38 -16.75 22.09
CA PRO A 155 0.85 -15.73 23.04
C PRO A 155 2.24 -15.17 22.71
N ASP A 156 3.02 -15.87 21.88
CA ASP A 156 4.36 -15.44 21.45
C ASP A 156 4.28 -14.35 20.37
N VAL A 157 3.17 -14.25 19.68
CA VAL A 157 2.87 -13.21 18.69
C VAL A 157 2.24 -11.99 19.38
N LYS A 158 3.05 -10.98 19.67
CA LYS A 158 2.68 -9.85 20.53
C LYS A 158 2.03 -8.71 19.76
N PRO A 159 0.88 -8.16 20.22
CA PRO A 159 0.28 -7.00 19.58
C PRO A 159 1.14 -5.75 19.76
N VAL A 160 1.36 -4.99 18.68
CA VAL A 160 2.15 -3.75 18.66
C VAL A 160 1.29 -2.52 18.39
N GLY A 161 0.09 -2.71 17.86
CA GLY A 161 -0.84 -1.62 17.61
C GLY A 161 -1.85 -1.90 16.52
N CYS A 162 -2.67 -0.90 16.25
CA CYS A 162 -3.65 -0.91 15.17
C CYS A 162 -3.47 0.31 14.26
N GLY A 163 -3.97 0.21 13.04
CA GLY A 163 -3.95 1.29 12.06
C GLY A 163 -5.10 1.19 11.06
N ALA A 164 -5.20 2.16 10.17
CA ALA A 164 -6.13 2.08 9.05
C ALA A 164 -5.66 1.01 8.07
N GLY A 165 -6.49 0.02 7.80
CA GLY A 165 -6.24 -1.03 6.81
C GLY A 165 -6.63 -0.61 5.40
N SER A 166 -6.37 -1.51 4.46
CA SER A 166 -6.78 -1.32 3.06
C SER A 166 -8.30 -1.23 2.94
N PRO A 167 -8.84 -0.40 2.04
CA PRO A 167 -10.27 -0.38 1.77
C PRO A 167 -10.73 -1.75 1.25
N HIS A 168 -11.92 -2.18 1.65
CA HIS A 168 -12.50 -3.48 1.25
C HIS A 168 -12.49 -3.73 -0.27
N TRP A 169 -12.74 -2.68 -1.08
CA TRP A 169 -12.76 -2.80 -2.53
C TRP A 169 -11.39 -3.15 -3.14
N VAL A 170 -10.28 -2.69 -2.51
CA VAL A 170 -8.90 -3.02 -2.95
C VAL A 170 -8.63 -4.50 -2.74
N VAL A 171 -8.91 -5.00 -1.53
CA VAL A 171 -8.74 -6.42 -1.19
C VAL A 171 -9.59 -7.32 -2.10
N SER A 172 -10.85 -6.94 -2.36
CA SER A 172 -11.73 -7.68 -3.28
C SER A 172 -11.21 -7.68 -4.72
N CYS A 173 -10.62 -6.57 -5.21
CA CYS A 173 -10.02 -6.51 -6.54
C CYS A 173 -8.79 -7.41 -6.63
N GLN A 174 -7.92 -7.40 -5.62
CA GLN A 174 -6.73 -8.25 -5.56
C GLN A 174 -7.09 -9.73 -5.50
N ASP A 175 -8.05 -10.10 -4.65
CA ASP A 175 -8.54 -11.49 -4.54
C ASP A 175 -9.13 -11.98 -5.87
N THR A 176 -9.92 -11.15 -6.54
CA THR A 176 -10.47 -11.46 -7.88
C THR A 176 -9.36 -11.65 -8.91
N TYR A 177 -8.36 -10.78 -8.90
CA TYR A 177 -7.21 -10.87 -9.81
C TYR A 177 -6.40 -12.14 -9.56
N ASN A 178 -6.09 -12.46 -8.30
CA ASN A 178 -5.35 -13.67 -7.92
C ASN A 178 -6.09 -14.95 -8.31
N ARG A 179 -7.43 -14.97 -8.21
CA ARG A 179 -8.26 -16.10 -8.68
C ARG A 179 -8.28 -16.29 -10.19
N MET A 180 -8.09 -15.21 -10.97
CA MET A 180 -8.03 -15.31 -12.43
C MET A 180 -6.67 -15.79 -12.93
N MET A 181 -5.61 -15.62 -12.14
CA MET A 181 -4.24 -15.97 -12.51
C MET A 181 -3.82 -17.40 -12.04
N LYS A 182 -4.59 -18.00 -11.13
CA LYS A 182 -4.46 -19.42 -10.72
C LYS A 182 -5.31 -20.32 -11.62
#